data_62856f741c05a43e5d2d28bfac678146
#
_entry.id   62856f741c05a43e5d2d28bfac678146
#
_cell.length_a   1.000
_cell.length_b   1.000
_cell.length_c   1.000
_cell.angle_alpha   90.00
_cell.angle_beta   90.00
_cell.angle_gamma   90.00
#
_symmetry.space_group_name_H-M   'P 1'
#
loop_
_entity.id
_entity.type
_entity.pdbx_description
1 polymer ?
#
loop_
_entity_poly.entity_id
_entity_poly.type
_entity_poly.pdbx_seq_one_letter_code
_entity_poly.pdbx_strand_id
1 'polypeptide(L)'
;MSPVQILSGKALEKLNVYSVADALRYFSGVQIKDYGGIGGLKTVNIRSMGSHHVGVFYDGIELGNAQNGVVDLGRFSLDNMEVISLYNGQKSAIFQPAKDYSSASAIYMQTRKPLFKGEKKNNLNIGVKGGSFSTINPSLLWEHRFNERISSSISTEYMYTSGRYKFTYAKKDGYDTTAVRQNGDVRMLRLENAFFGKVPKGEWKAKAYLYNSERGYPGAAVREEPGKFRHQDRQWDTNLFVQGSFQNYFKPWYSLLANGKYAYDYLHYLSDPRLDVTTMYVDNHYRQQEIYASAAHLFTIYPWWSMSLSNDFQWNAL
;
A
#
# COMPACT_ATOMS: atom_id res chain seq x y z
N MET A 1 -23.97 14.08 -0.55
CA MET A 1 -22.64 13.67 -1.06
C MET A 1 -21.71 13.48 0.12
N SER A 2 -21.08 12.32 0.26
CA SER A 2 -20.06 12.12 1.26
C SER A 2 -18.85 13.05 0.97
N PRO A 3 -18.29 13.72 1.99
CA PRO A 3 -17.11 14.56 1.78
C PRO A 3 -15.97 13.69 1.24
N VAL A 4 -15.42 14.08 0.10
CA VAL A 4 -14.31 13.38 -0.54
C VAL A 4 -13.14 14.33 -0.71
N GLN A 5 -11.93 13.83 -0.42
CA GLN A 5 -10.68 14.49 -0.75
C GLN A 5 -9.95 13.66 -1.80
N ILE A 6 -9.40 14.29 -2.82
CA ILE A 6 -8.81 13.61 -3.97
C ILE A 6 -7.44 14.21 -4.27
N LEU A 7 -6.45 13.32 -4.44
CA LEU A 7 -5.16 13.62 -5.06
C LEU A 7 -5.05 12.82 -6.36
N SER A 8 -4.82 13.49 -7.47
CA SER A 8 -4.76 12.83 -8.79
C SER A 8 -3.83 13.55 -9.76
N GLY A 9 -3.39 12.84 -10.81
CA GLY A 9 -2.64 13.36 -11.93
C GLY A 9 -1.46 14.24 -11.49
N LYS A 10 -1.39 15.47 -12.01
CA LYS A 10 -0.28 16.41 -11.72
C LYS A 10 -0.08 16.74 -10.24
N ALA A 11 -1.11 16.63 -9.41
CA ALA A 11 -0.96 16.84 -7.97
C ALA A 11 -0.13 15.72 -7.33
N LEU A 12 -0.38 14.46 -7.71
CA LEU A 12 0.43 13.31 -7.29
C LEU A 12 1.86 13.39 -7.83
N GLU A 13 2.03 13.73 -9.11
CA GLU A 13 3.36 13.82 -9.75
C GLU A 13 4.25 14.88 -9.10
N LYS A 14 3.68 15.96 -8.56
CA LYS A 14 4.42 17.00 -7.85
C LYS A 14 4.85 16.61 -6.44
N LEU A 15 4.26 15.57 -5.86
CA LEU A 15 4.64 15.10 -4.55
C LEU A 15 5.94 14.30 -4.66
N ASN A 16 7.01 14.83 -4.11
CA ASN A 16 8.29 14.10 -4.03
C ASN A 16 8.33 13.28 -2.74
N VAL A 17 7.48 12.26 -2.66
CA VAL A 17 7.36 11.36 -1.50
C VAL A 17 7.57 9.92 -1.91
N TYR A 18 7.82 9.03 -0.94
CA TYR A 18 8.22 7.65 -1.19
C TYR A 18 7.04 6.66 -1.14
N SER A 19 5.90 7.05 -0.58
CA SER A 19 4.77 6.13 -0.41
C SER A 19 3.41 6.82 -0.40
N VAL A 20 2.36 6.03 -0.60
CA VAL A 20 0.97 6.47 -0.46
C VAL A 20 0.71 7.05 0.94
N ALA A 21 1.27 6.45 2.00
CA ALA A 21 1.14 6.99 3.34
C ALA A 21 1.64 8.44 3.46
N ASP A 22 2.77 8.74 2.81
CA ASP A 22 3.33 10.09 2.83
C ASP A 22 2.47 11.08 2.05
N ALA A 23 1.83 10.65 0.95
CA ALA A 23 0.88 11.46 0.20
C ALA A 23 -0.39 11.77 0.99
N LEU A 24 -0.86 10.84 1.82
CA LEU A 24 -2.06 11.03 2.64
C LEU A 24 -1.89 12.08 3.74
N ARG A 25 -0.66 12.49 4.07
CA ARG A 25 -0.40 13.63 5.00
C ARG A 25 -0.95 14.95 4.49
N TYR A 26 -1.20 15.06 3.18
CA TYR A 26 -1.80 16.26 2.56
C TYR A 26 -3.33 16.28 2.65
N PHE A 27 -3.96 15.24 3.17
CA PHE A 27 -5.41 15.19 3.39
C PHE A 27 -5.79 15.75 4.75
N SER A 28 -6.81 16.58 4.80
CA SER A 28 -7.33 17.15 6.04
C SER A 28 -7.94 16.07 6.93
N GLY A 29 -7.63 16.11 8.23
CA GLY A 29 -8.16 15.16 9.21
C GLY A 29 -7.51 13.77 9.15
N VAL A 30 -6.41 13.63 8.41
CA VAL A 30 -5.61 12.42 8.34
C VAL A 30 -4.38 12.54 9.23
N GLN A 31 -4.17 11.54 10.07
CA GLN A 31 -2.98 11.37 10.87
C GLN A 31 -2.25 10.10 10.46
N ILE A 32 -1.01 10.22 10.06
CA ILE A 32 -0.13 9.07 9.79
C ILE A 32 0.65 8.75 11.05
N LYS A 33 0.50 7.53 11.53
CA LYS A 33 1.39 6.97 12.56
C LYS A 33 2.53 6.26 11.83
N ASP A 34 3.74 6.72 12.07
CA ASP A 34 4.96 6.24 11.45
C ASP A 34 5.82 5.54 12.52
N TYR A 35 6.02 4.25 12.36
CA TYR A 35 6.74 3.39 13.31
C TYR A 35 8.14 3.04 12.80
N GLY A 36 8.92 4.04 12.43
CA GLY A 36 10.32 3.81 12.11
C GLY A 36 10.86 4.50 10.85
N GLY A 37 10.19 5.52 10.35
CA GLY A 37 10.67 6.32 9.22
C GLY A 37 10.58 5.58 7.88
N ILE A 38 11.63 5.67 7.06
CA ILE A 38 11.68 4.98 5.77
C ILE A 38 11.63 3.46 6.02
N GLY A 39 10.70 2.77 5.36
CA GLY A 39 10.47 1.33 5.51
C GLY A 39 9.76 0.91 6.81
N GLY A 40 9.46 1.84 7.73
CA GLY A 40 8.64 1.59 8.90
C GLY A 40 7.18 1.36 8.55
N LEU A 41 6.46 0.65 9.43
CA LEU A 41 5.02 0.51 9.34
C LEU A 41 4.35 1.89 9.37
N LYS A 42 3.53 2.20 8.38
CA LYS A 42 2.78 3.46 8.31
C LYS A 42 1.28 3.20 8.28
N THR A 43 0.62 3.52 9.37
CA THR A 43 -0.82 3.36 9.51
C THR A 43 -1.55 4.69 9.45
N VAL A 44 -2.80 4.65 9.03
CA VAL A 44 -3.62 5.85 8.86
C VAL A 44 -4.72 5.87 9.91
N ASN A 45 -4.88 7.00 10.55
CA ASN A 45 -5.98 7.29 11.43
C ASN A 45 -6.75 8.50 10.85
N ILE A 46 -8.06 8.35 10.68
CA ILE A 46 -8.91 9.38 10.12
C ILE A 46 -9.84 9.88 11.22
N ARG A 47 -9.82 11.20 11.47
CA ARG A 47 -10.65 11.86 12.50
C ARG A 47 -10.60 11.18 13.87
N SER A 48 -9.44 10.67 14.26
CA SER A 48 -9.21 9.98 15.54
C SER A 48 -10.07 8.73 15.79
N MET A 49 -10.67 8.13 14.74
CA MET A 49 -11.47 6.90 14.87
C MET A 49 -10.63 5.63 15.00
N GLY A 50 -9.32 5.72 14.82
CA GLY A 50 -8.41 4.57 14.84
C GLY A 50 -8.19 3.97 13.44
N SER A 51 -7.05 3.30 13.27
CA SER A 51 -6.66 2.71 11.99
C SER A 51 -7.45 1.45 11.59
N HIS A 52 -8.08 0.78 12.56
CA HIS A 52 -8.90 -0.41 12.32
C HIS A 52 -10.27 -0.12 11.67
N HIS A 53 -10.69 1.15 11.66
CA HIS A 53 -11.97 1.57 11.08
C HIS A 53 -11.83 2.20 9.69
N VAL A 54 -10.63 2.12 9.11
CA VAL A 54 -10.33 2.66 7.79
C VAL A 54 -10.21 1.53 6.79
N GLY A 55 -11.15 1.44 5.85
CA GLY A 55 -11.04 0.55 4.71
C GLY A 55 -10.01 1.08 3.72
N VAL A 56 -9.16 0.21 3.21
CA VAL A 56 -8.17 0.53 2.17
C VAL A 56 -8.46 -0.32 0.95
N PHE A 57 -8.75 0.32 -0.16
CA PHE A 57 -9.11 -0.35 -1.41
C PHE A 57 -8.09 -0.05 -2.49
N TYR A 58 -7.62 -1.09 -3.17
CA TYR A 58 -6.74 -0.96 -4.32
C TYR A 58 -7.44 -1.51 -5.57
N ASP A 59 -7.67 -0.61 -6.55
CA ASP A 59 -8.46 -0.90 -7.75
C ASP A 59 -9.85 -1.49 -7.46
N GLY A 60 -10.50 -1.05 -6.38
CA GLY A 60 -11.83 -1.45 -5.98
C GLY A 60 -11.90 -2.74 -5.15
N ILE A 61 -10.77 -3.33 -4.78
CA ILE A 61 -10.70 -4.52 -3.93
C ILE A 61 -10.03 -4.16 -2.61
N GLU A 62 -10.67 -4.54 -1.50
CA GLU A 62 -10.14 -4.26 -0.16
C GLU A 62 -8.81 -4.98 0.07
N LEU A 63 -7.85 -4.25 0.64
CA LEU A 63 -6.63 -4.80 1.18
C LEU A 63 -6.87 -5.16 2.64
N GLY A 64 -6.71 -6.42 2.97
CA GLY A 64 -6.87 -6.94 4.32
C GLY A 64 -5.55 -7.23 5.01
N ASN A 65 -5.57 -7.30 6.32
CA ASN A 65 -4.55 -7.92 7.15
C ASN A 65 -5.26 -8.63 8.31
N ALA A 66 -5.41 -9.95 8.22
CA ALA A 66 -6.15 -10.73 9.21
C ALA A 66 -5.40 -10.83 10.54
N GLN A 67 -4.08 -10.62 10.56
CA GLN A 67 -3.27 -10.71 11.77
C GLN A 67 -3.50 -9.53 12.73
N ASN A 68 -3.51 -8.30 12.19
CA ASN A 68 -3.60 -7.10 13.01
C ASN A 68 -4.65 -6.08 12.56
N GLY A 69 -5.40 -6.39 11.50
CA GLY A 69 -6.49 -5.53 10.99
C GLY A 69 -6.06 -4.19 10.40
N VAL A 70 -4.77 -3.98 10.18
CA VAL A 70 -4.25 -2.68 9.72
C VAL A 70 -3.40 -2.85 8.48
N VAL A 71 -3.64 -2.00 7.48
CA VAL A 71 -2.87 -1.98 6.22
C VAL A 71 -1.68 -1.03 6.34
N ASP A 72 -0.49 -1.51 6.01
CA ASP A 72 0.71 -0.68 5.88
C ASP A 72 0.70 0.06 4.53
N LEU A 73 0.36 1.33 4.55
CA LEU A 73 0.34 2.18 3.37
C LEU A 73 1.74 2.66 2.92
N GLY A 74 2.77 2.39 3.72
CA GLY A 74 4.17 2.58 3.35
C GLY A 74 4.65 1.63 2.24
N ARG A 75 3.93 0.52 2.02
CA ARG A 75 4.27 -0.49 1.01
C ARG A 75 3.93 -0.09 -0.42
N PHE A 76 3.05 0.91 -0.62
CA PHE A 76 2.56 1.29 -1.95
C PHE A 76 3.28 2.52 -2.49
N SER A 77 3.76 2.41 -3.73
CA SER A 77 4.40 3.50 -4.47
C SER A 77 3.38 4.47 -5.05
N LEU A 78 3.80 5.72 -5.29
CA LEU A 78 3.00 6.70 -6.03
C LEU A 78 3.25 6.64 -7.54
N ASP A 79 4.35 6.05 -7.98
CA ASP A 79 4.81 6.15 -9.38
C ASP A 79 3.84 5.52 -10.39
N ASN A 80 2.97 4.61 -9.92
CA ASN A 80 1.93 3.97 -10.73
C ASN A 80 0.50 4.31 -10.28
N MET A 81 0.32 5.38 -9.50
CA MET A 81 -1.00 5.82 -9.02
C MET A 81 -1.60 6.88 -9.94
N GLU A 82 -2.87 6.70 -10.28
CA GLU A 82 -3.68 7.71 -10.98
C GLU A 82 -4.40 8.61 -9.98
N VAL A 83 -5.04 7.99 -8.97
CA VAL A 83 -5.89 8.68 -8.01
C VAL A 83 -5.75 8.03 -6.64
N ILE A 84 -5.65 8.87 -5.62
CA ILE A 84 -5.88 8.51 -4.23
C ILE A 84 -7.07 9.36 -3.76
N SER A 85 -8.12 8.70 -3.26
CA SER A 85 -9.28 9.38 -2.74
C SER A 85 -9.63 8.91 -1.33
N LEU A 86 -10.00 9.84 -0.48
CA LEU A 86 -10.46 9.62 0.88
C LEU A 86 -11.93 9.98 1.00
N TYR A 87 -12.74 9.02 1.41
CA TYR A 87 -14.14 9.20 1.75
C TYR A 87 -14.31 9.20 3.27
N ASN A 88 -14.92 10.25 3.79
CA ASN A 88 -15.35 10.32 5.19
C ASN A 88 -16.78 9.74 5.28
N GLY A 89 -16.88 8.42 5.33
CA GLY A 89 -18.10 7.66 5.19
C GLY A 89 -18.09 6.79 3.94
N GLN A 90 -19.25 6.26 3.58
CA GLN A 90 -19.41 5.38 2.43
C GLN A 90 -19.50 6.18 1.13
N LYS A 91 -19.07 5.56 0.02
CA LYS A 91 -19.39 6.08 -1.32
C LYS A 91 -20.92 6.08 -1.53
N SER A 92 -21.42 7.09 -2.24
CA SER A 92 -22.83 7.18 -2.60
C SER A 92 -23.25 6.23 -3.74
N ALA A 93 -22.30 5.44 -4.30
CA ALA A 93 -22.59 4.49 -5.37
C ALA A 93 -23.29 3.24 -4.80
N ILE A 94 -24.35 2.77 -5.47
CA ILE A 94 -25.01 1.52 -5.10
C ILE A 94 -24.43 0.30 -5.82
N PHE A 95 -23.72 0.51 -6.94
CA PHE A 95 -23.08 -0.55 -7.73
C PHE A 95 -21.64 -0.74 -7.28
N GLN A 96 -21.48 -1.47 -6.19
CA GLN A 96 -20.18 -1.74 -5.55
C GLN A 96 -20.25 -3.03 -4.71
N PRO A 97 -19.10 -3.66 -4.35
CA PRO A 97 -19.05 -4.79 -3.44
C PRO A 97 -19.66 -4.49 -2.07
N ALA A 98 -20.11 -5.52 -1.36
CA ALA A 98 -20.68 -5.36 -0.01
C ALA A 98 -19.65 -4.82 1.00
N LYS A 99 -18.38 -5.17 0.85
CA LYS A 99 -17.25 -4.66 1.65
C LYS A 99 -17.12 -3.14 1.64
N ASP A 100 -17.47 -2.48 0.54
CA ASP A 100 -17.39 -1.02 0.42
C ASP A 100 -18.33 -0.29 1.43
N TYR A 101 -19.30 -1.01 2.00
CA TYR A 101 -20.22 -0.48 3.01
C TYR A 101 -19.74 -0.72 4.46
N SER A 102 -18.65 -1.47 4.67
CA SER A 102 -18.24 -1.95 5.99
C SER A 102 -17.37 -0.99 6.80
N SER A 103 -16.84 0.08 6.18
CA SER A 103 -15.87 0.96 6.81
C SER A 103 -16.44 2.33 7.14
N ALA A 104 -16.03 2.90 8.29
CA ALA A 104 -16.44 4.25 8.71
C ALA A 104 -15.77 5.34 7.86
N SER A 105 -14.59 5.07 7.33
CA SER A 105 -13.88 5.88 6.33
C SER A 105 -13.15 4.97 5.37
N ALA A 106 -12.95 5.40 4.12
CA ALA A 106 -12.33 4.57 3.12
C ALA A 106 -11.32 5.34 2.26
N ILE A 107 -10.18 4.71 2.03
CA ILE A 107 -9.14 5.16 1.11
C ILE A 107 -9.19 4.29 -0.12
N TYR A 108 -9.33 4.91 -1.29
CA TYR A 108 -9.30 4.22 -2.58
C TYR A 108 -8.06 4.65 -3.35
N MET A 109 -7.27 3.66 -3.72
CA MET A 109 -6.11 3.79 -4.59
C MET A 109 -6.47 3.22 -5.96
N GLN A 110 -6.18 3.97 -7.01
CA GLN A 110 -6.42 3.54 -8.39
C GLN A 110 -5.11 3.56 -9.16
N THR A 111 -4.81 2.44 -9.81
CA THR A 111 -3.67 2.33 -10.71
C THR A 111 -3.89 3.17 -11.96
N ARG A 112 -2.84 3.81 -12.42
CA ARG A 112 -2.79 4.54 -13.68
C ARG A 112 -3.12 3.60 -14.84
N LYS A 113 -4.14 3.96 -15.64
CA LYS A 113 -4.41 3.29 -16.90
C LYS A 113 -3.47 3.85 -17.98
N PRO A 114 -2.77 2.97 -18.74
CA PRO A 114 -1.87 3.42 -19.80
C PRO A 114 -2.62 4.23 -20.87
N LEU A 115 -2.08 5.38 -21.21
CA LEU A 115 -2.58 6.25 -22.27
C LEU A 115 -1.52 6.41 -23.35
N PHE A 116 -1.88 6.08 -24.59
CA PHE A 116 -0.96 6.12 -25.73
C PHE A 116 -1.40 7.20 -26.73
N LYS A 117 -0.44 8.00 -27.18
CA LYS A 117 -0.67 9.05 -28.19
C LYS A 117 -0.40 8.49 -29.59
N GLY A 118 -1.39 8.58 -30.48
CA GLY A 118 -1.27 8.12 -31.85
C GLY A 118 -0.91 6.63 -31.94
N GLU A 119 0.05 6.30 -32.79
CA GLU A 119 0.49 4.90 -33.03
C GLU A 119 1.50 4.37 -32.01
N LYS A 120 1.90 5.17 -31.02
CA LYS A 120 2.85 4.72 -30.00
C LYS A 120 2.30 3.51 -29.25
N LYS A 121 3.11 2.47 -29.15
CA LYS A 121 2.76 1.22 -28.44
C LYS A 121 3.43 1.12 -27.06
N ASN A 122 4.44 1.94 -26.80
CA ASN A 122 5.21 1.89 -25.56
C ASN A 122 5.34 3.28 -24.94
N ASN A 123 5.19 3.36 -23.64
CA ASN A 123 5.62 4.49 -22.83
C ASN A 123 6.63 3.95 -21.81
N LEU A 124 7.70 4.71 -21.59
CA LEU A 124 8.73 4.37 -20.61
C LEU A 124 8.97 5.59 -19.72
N ASN A 125 8.90 5.40 -18.42
CA ASN A 125 9.25 6.41 -17.44
C ASN A 125 10.27 5.80 -16.47
N ILE A 126 11.43 6.46 -16.33
CA ILE A 126 12.50 6.05 -15.44
C ILE A 126 12.74 7.20 -14.47
N GLY A 127 12.74 6.89 -13.20
CA GLY A 127 12.97 7.84 -12.11
C GLY A 127 14.09 7.37 -11.19
N VAL A 128 14.79 8.33 -10.59
CA VAL A 128 15.72 8.08 -9.48
C VAL A 128 15.51 9.17 -8.46
N LYS A 129 15.19 8.78 -7.22
CA LYS A 129 15.11 9.68 -6.08
C LYS A 129 16.32 9.42 -5.17
N GLY A 130 16.93 10.46 -4.67
CA GLY A 130 18.03 10.38 -3.70
C GLY A 130 17.68 11.17 -2.45
N GLY A 131 18.28 10.81 -1.33
CA GLY A 131 18.00 11.46 -0.06
C GLY A 131 19.09 11.30 0.99
N SER A 132 18.85 11.84 2.17
CA SER A 132 19.72 11.69 3.34
C SER A 132 19.92 10.21 3.68
N PHE A 133 20.95 9.91 4.47
CA PHE A 133 21.28 8.57 4.98
C PHE A 133 21.58 7.56 3.87
N SER A 134 22.24 8.02 2.79
CA SER A 134 22.55 7.22 1.60
C SER A 134 21.32 6.60 0.94
N THR A 135 20.19 7.32 0.95
CA THR A 135 18.97 6.84 0.33
C THR A 135 19.07 6.94 -1.18
N ILE A 136 18.78 5.83 -1.86
CA ILE A 136 18.61 5.75 -3.31
C ILE A 136 17.35 4.96 -3.64
N ASN A 137 16.55 5.49 -4.58
CA ASN A 137 15.27 4.92 -4.95
C ASN A 137 15.05 5.02 -6.46
N PRO A 138 15.63 4.11 -7.26
CA PRO A 138 15.32 3.99 -8.68
C PRO A 138 13.93 3.39 -8.89
N SER A 139 13.25 3.88 -9.92
CA SER A 139 11.95 3.37 -10.35
C SER A 139 11.84 3.29 -11.88
N LEU A 140 11.02 2.38 -12.36
CA LEU A 140 10.73 2.16 -13.76
C LEU A 140 9.22 1.91 -13.91
N LEU A 141 8.59 2.62 -14.82
CA LEU A 141 7.24 2.33 -15.29
C LEU A 141 7.31 2.13 -16.81
N TRP A 142 6.98 0.91 -17.25
CA TRP A 142 6.85 0.57 -18.67
C TRP A 142 5.41 0.19 -18.96
N GLU A 143 4.82 0.88 -19.94
CA GLU A 143 3.47 0.64 -20.41
C GLU A 143 3.53 0.14 -21.85
N HIS A 144 2.76 -0.90 -22.18
CA HIS A 144 2.71 -1.48 -23.51
C HIS A 144 1.27 -1.65 -23.99
N ARG A 145 1.00 -1.27 -25.24
CA ARG A 145 -0.27 -1.49 -25.93
C ARG A 145 -0.14 -2.67 -26.89
N PHE A 146 -0.77 -3.79 -26.56
CA PHE A 146 -0.83 -4.98 -27.43
C PHE A 146 -1.72 -4.72 -28.64
N ASN A 147 -2.90 -4.14 -28.40
CA ASN A 147 -3.86 -3.75 -29.41
C ASN A 147 -4.77 -2.63 -28.85
N GLU A 148 -5.81 -2.25 -29.59
CA GLU A 148 -6.74 -1.19 -29.17
C GLU A 148 -7.57 -1.52 -27.92
N ARG A 149 -7.65 -2.80 -27.57
CA ARG A 149 -8.45 -3.29 -26.44
C ARG A 149 -7.63 -3.70 -25.25
N ILE A 150 -6.35 -4.08 -25.42
CA ILE A 150 -5.51 -4.65 -24.37
C ILE A 150 -4.23 -3.85 -24.25
N SER A 151 -3.94 -3.45 -23.02
CA SER A 151 -2.67 -2.83 -22.63
C SER A 151 -2.17 -3.39 -21.31
N SER A 152 -0.89 -3.22 -21.04
CA SER A 152 -0.27 -3.59 -19.78
C SER A 152 0.61 -2.48 -19.24
N SER A 153 0.87 -2.55 -17.94
CA SER A 153 1.91 -1.76 -17.27
C SER A 153 2.76 -2.64 -16.36
N ILE A 154 4.06 -2.40 -16.36
CA ILE A 154 5.00 -2.96 -15.39
C ILE A 154 5.61 -1.79 -14.65
N SER A 155 5.44 -1.77 -13.33
CA SER A 155 6.05 -0.81 -12.43
C SER A 155 7.00 -1.54 -11.50
N THR A 156 8.23 -1.09 -11.39
CA THR A 156 9.20 -1.62 -10.43
C THR A 156 9.90 -0.47 -9.72
N GLU A 157 10.13 -0.64 -8.45
CA GLU A 157 10.79 0.32 -7.59
C GLU A 157 11.67 -0.42 -6.61
N TYR A 158 12.92 0.00 -6.51
CA TYR A 158 13.84 -0.46 -5.49
C TYR A 158 14.19 0.71 -4.58
N MET A 159 14.34 0.46 -3.28
CA MET A 159 14.82 1.45 -2.34
C MET A 159 15.88 0.84 -1.44
N TYR A 160 16.94 1.61 -1.25
CA TYR A 160 17.95 1.36 -0.25
C TYR A 160 18.19 2.62 0.56
N THR A 161 18.35 2.46 1.88
CA THR A 161 18.86 3.49 2.77
C THR A 161 19.74 2.84 3.85
N SER A 162 20.82 3.50 4.22
CA SER A 162 21.66 3.05 5.33
C SER A 162 21.05 3.32 6.70
N GLY A 163 20.10 4.27 6.77
CA GLY A 163 19.50 4.71 8.03
C GLY A 163 20.46 5.28 9.06
N ARG A 164 21.72 5.53 8.68
CA ARG A 164 22.77 6.00 9.59
C ARG A 164 22.71 7.52 9.73
N TYR A 165 22.59 8.00 10.96
CA TYR A 165 22.69 9.42 11.26
C TYR A 165 23.37 9.64 12.62
N LYS A 166 23.99 10.81 12.78
CA LYS A 166 24.56 11.25 14.03
C LYS A 166 23.47 11.80 14.94
N PHE A 167 23.50 11.45 16.20
CA PHE A 167 22.65 12.03 17.23
C PHE A 167 23.48 12.34 18.47
N THR A 168 23.08 13.38 19.21
CA THR A 168 23.76 13.81 20.43
C THR A 168 22.86 13.52 21.62
N TYR A 169 23.44 13.01 22.68
CA TYR A 169 22.76 12.83 23.97
C TYR A 169 23.62 13.37 25.10
N ALA A 170 22.97 13.95 26.12
CA ALA A 170 23.63 14.46 27.28
C ALA A 170 24.11 13.34 28.20
N LYS A 171 25.33 13.41 28.68
CA LYS A 171 25.86 12.53 29.76
C LYS A 171 25.48 13.12 31.12
N LYS A 172 25.37 12.23 32.12
CA LYS A 172 25.14 12.65 33.52
C LYS A 172 26.18 13.62 34.05
N ASP A 173 27.39 13.58 33.48
CA ASP A 173 28.55 14.37 33.90
C ASP A 173 28.61 15.73 33.17
N GLY A 174 27.56 16.15 32.48
CA GLY A 174 27.47 17.47 31.85
C GLY A 174 28.09 17.60 30.46
N TYR A 175 28.61 16.52 29.89
CA TYR A 175 29.19 16.53 28.54
C TYR A 175 28.26 15.85 27.55
N ASP A 176 28.06 16.50 26.40
CA ASP A 176 27.34 15.90 25.29
C ASP A 176 28.21 14.84 24.59
N THR A 177 27.57 13.78 24.15
CA THR A 177 28.23 12.73 23.37
C THR A 177 27.50 12.52 22.08
N THR A 178 28.24 12.50 20.98
CA THR A 178 27.70 12.19 19.64
C THR A 178 27.91 10.71 19.34
N ALA A 179 26.84 10.04 18.97
CA ALA A 179 26.85 8.65 18.49
C ALA A 179 26.27 8.57 17.08
N VAL A 180 26.52 7.44 16.42
CA VAL A 180 25.95 7.15 15.11
C VAL A 180 24.87 6.09 15.26
N ARG A 181 23.67 6.40 14.84
CA ARG A 181 22.56 5.45 14.78
C ARG A 181 22.90 4.31 13.84
N GLN A 182 22.73 3.10 14.30
CA GLN A 182 22.99 1.89 13.53
C GLN A 182 21.73 1.03 13.43
N ASN A 183 21.75 -0.01 12.58
CA ASN A 183 20.65 -0.94 12.39
C ASN A 183 19.31 -0.25 12.00
N GLY A 184 19.41 0.82 11.21
CA GLY A 184 18.26 1.52 10.64
C GLY A 184 18.18 1.36 9.11
N ASP A 185 18.98 0.43 8.57
CA ASP A 185 19.02 0.17 7.13
C ASP A 185 17.74 -0.48 6.64
N VAL A 186 17.39 -0.12 5.40
CA VAL A 186 16.23 -0.65 4.72
C VAL A 186 16.59 -1.01 3.30
N ARG A 187 16.13 -2.18 2.85
CA ARG A 187 16.10 -2.59 1.44
C ARG A 187 14.69 -3.00 1.11
N MET A 188 14.12 -2.47 0.04
CA MET A 188 12.80 -2.89 -0.41
C MET A 188 12.72 -2.95 -1.92
N LEU A 189 11.94 -3.89 -2.40
CA LEU A 189 11.57 -4.07 -3.80
C LEU A 189 10.05 -4.06 -3.92
N ARG A 190 9.53 -3.28 -4.85
CA ARG A 190 8.14 -3.31 -5.28
C ARG A 190 8.09 -3.69 -6.74
N LEU A 191 7.23 -4.62 -7.08
CA LEU A 191 6.96 -5.02 -8.46
C LEU A 191 5.45 -5.10 -8.64
N GLU A 192 4.95 -4.44 -9.66
CA GLU A 192 3.55 -4.50 -10.03
C GLU A 192 3.43 -4.72 -11.53
N ASN A 193 2.60 -5.67 -11.91
CA ASN A 193 2.22 -5.90 -13.29
C ASN A 193 0.70 -5.84 -13.41
N ALA A 194 0.19 -4.98 -14.29
CA ALA A 194 -1.24 -4.84 -14.50
C ALA A 194 -1.58 -4.97 -15.99
N PHE A 195 -2.68 -5.64 -16.25
CA PHE A 195 -3.31 -5.75 -17.57
C PHE A 195 -4.67 -5.07 -17.54
N PHE A 196 -4.98 -4.37 -18.61
CA PHE A 196 -6.21 -3.63 -18.81
C PHE A 196 -6.85 -4.07 -20.10
N GLY A 197 -8.10 -4.45 -20.06
CA GLY A 197 -8.82 -4.89 -21.24
C GLY A 197 -10.18 -4.22 -21.37
N LYS A 198 -10.60 -3.98 -22.61
CA LYS A 198 -11.91 -3.46 -22.96
C LYS A 198 -12.75 -4.58 -23.58
N VAL A 199 -14.00 -4.67 -23.16
CA VAL A 199 -15.02 -5.49 -23.79
C VAL A 199 -16.12 -4.56 -24.35
N PRO A 200 -17.03 -5.02 -25.22
CA PRO A 200 -17.96 -4.12 -25.94
C PRO A 200 -18.76 -3.16 -25.07
N LYS A 201 -19.08 -3.56 -23.83
CA LYS A 201 -19.86 -2.72 -22.89
C LYS A 201 -19.26 -2.71 -21.50
N GLY A 202 -17.93 -2.84 -21.41
CA GLY A 202 -17.28 -2.91 -20.12
C GLY A 202 -15.76 -2.97 -20.21
N GLU A 203 -15.17 -3.33 -19.09
CA GLU A 203 -13.72 -3.44 -18.95
C GLU A 203 -13.35 -4.52 -17.94
N TRP A 204 -12.11 -4.98 -18.04
CA TRP A 204 -11.52 -5.84 -17.03
C TRP A 204 -10.10 -5.36 -16.70
N LYS A 205 -9.67 -5.68 -15.52
CA LYS A 205 -8.32 -5.45 -15.04
C LYS A 205 -7.83 -6.69 -14.31
N ALA A 206 -6.58 -7.04 -14.53
CA ALA A 206 -5.87 -8.07 -13.75
C ALA A 206 -4.55 -7.48 -13.28
N LYS A 207 -4.15 -7.78 -12.05
CA LYS A 207 -2.96 -7.23 -11.42
C LYS A 207 -2.26 -8.29 -10.59
N ALA A 208 -0.93 -8.31 -10.67
CA ALA A 208 -0.06 -8.99 -9.72
C ALA A 208 0.83 -7.93 -9.03
N TYR A 209 0.98 -8.04 -7.73
CA TYR A 209 1.77 -7.15 -6.89
C TYR A 209 2.69 -7.97 -5.99
N LEU A 210 3.95 -7.56 -5.91
CA LEU A 210 4.94 -8.09 -4.99
C LEU A 210 5.62 -6.94 -4.26
N TYR A 211 5.66 -7.05 -2.95
CA TYR A 211 6.50 -6.25 -2.08
C TYR A 211 7.41 -7.18 -1.28
N ASN A 212 8.69 -6.88 -1.27
CA ASN A 212 9.67 -7.57 -0.44
C ASN A 212 10.54 -6.53 0.26
N SER A 213 10.76 -6.67 1.55
CA SER A 213 11.63 -5.78 2.29
C SER A 213 12.41 -6.49 3.38
N GLU A 214 13.59 -5.95 3.65
CA GLU A 214 14.41 -6.23 4.81
C GLU A 214 14.73 -4.92 5.50
N ARG A 215 14.56 -4.86 6.82
CA ARG A 215 14.86 -3.67 7.62
C ARG A 215 15.39 -3.99 8.98
N GLY A 216 16.27 -3.11 9.48
CA GLY A 216 16.70 -3.10 10.85
C GLY A 216 15.81 -2.19 11.72
N TYR A 217 15.73 -2.52 12.99
CA TYR A 217 15.12 -1.68 14.03
C TYR A 217 16.20 -1.16 14.95
N PRO A 218 16.51 0.14 14.89
CA PRO A 218 17.65 0.69 15.61
C PRO A 218 17.44 0.85 17.13
N GLY A 219 16.33 0.40 17.69
CA GLY A 219 16.02 0.57 19.13
C GLY A 219 15.84 2.04 19.57
N ALA A 220 15.91 2.35 20.84
CA ALA A 220 15.80 3.72 21.35
C ALA A 220 17.09 4.53 21.12
N ALA A 221 16.96 5.86 20.91
CA ALA A 221 18.11 6.76 20.83
C ALA A 221 18.59 7.18 22.26
N VAL A 222 19.04 6.18 23.03
CA VAL A 222 19.56 6.36 24.37
C VAL A 222 21.03 5.99 24.43
N ARG A 223 21.72 6.39 25.51
CA ARG A 223 23.11 5.99 25.75
C ARG A 223 23.20 4.47 25.75
N GLU A 224 24.04 3.92 24.87
CA GLU A 224 24.44 2.52 24.94
C GLU A 224 25.41 2.39 26.12
N GLU A 225 25.04 1.60 27.12
CA GLU A 225 26.03 1.17 28.16
C GLU A 225 26.93 0.09 27.54
N PRO A 226 28.23 0.18 27.68
CA PRO A 226 29.13 -0.87 27.23
C PRO A 226 28.70 -2.24 27.78
N GLY A 227 28.41 -3.19 26.90
CA GLY A 227 27.94 -4.54 27.25
C GLY A 227 26.43 -4.71 27.45
N LYS A 228 25.62 -3.63 27.38
CA LYS A 228 24.18 -3.71 27.45
C LYS A 228 23.54 -3.17 26.14
N PHE A 229 22.65 -3.97 25.56
CA PHE A 229 21.73 -3.61 24.48
C PHE A 229 22.37 -3.14 23.17
N ARG A 230 22.90 -4.06 22.38
CA ARG A 230 22.96 -3.90 20.93
C ARG A 230 21.64 -4.41 20.35
N HIS A 231 20.69 -3.52 20.10
CA HIS A 231 19.49 -3.87 19.37
C HIS A 231 19.87 -4.26 17.93
N GLN A 232 19.73 -5.53 17.62
CA GLN A 232 19.94 -6.09 16.29
C GLN A 232 18.62 -6.66 15.74
N ASP A 233 17.51 -6.05 16.13
CA ASP A 233 16.19 -6.46 15.69
C ASP A 233 16.07 -6.24 14.19
N ARG A 234 15.60 -7.25 13.50
CA ARG A 234 15.41 -7.21 12.05
C ARG A 234 14.04 -7.74 11.67
N GLN A 235 13.53 -7.25 10.55
CA GLN A 235 12.29 -7.73 9.99
C GLN A 235 12.41 -7.92 8.48
N TRP A 236 11.83 -9.00 8.01
CA TRP A 236 11.65 -9.32 6.60
C TRP A 236 10.16 -9.42 6.32
N ASP A 237 9.71 -8.73 5.28
CA ASP A 237 8.33 -8.76 4.82
C ASP A 237 8.27 -9.23 3.37
N THR A 238 7.32 -10.11 3.07
CA THR A 238 6.94 -10.44 1.70
C THR A 238 5.43 -10.36 1.59
N ASN A 239 4.93 -9.54 0.68
CA ASN A 239 3.50 -9.43 0.38
C ASN A 239 3.30 -9.69 -1.11
N LEU A 240 2.50 -10.66 -1.42
CA LEU A 240 2.11 -11.01 -2.78
C LEU A 240 0.59 -10.97 -2.87
N PHE A 241 0.05 -10.34 -3.89
CA PHE A 241 -1.33 -10.56 -4.26
C PHE A 241 -1.54 -10.56 -5.77
N VAL A 242 -2.49 -11.35 -6.19
CA VAL A 242 -3.04 -11.34 -7.55
C VAL A 242 -4.52 -11.02 -7.44
N GLN A 243 -4.97 -10.04 -8.20
CA GLN A 243 -6.36 -9.63 -8.18
C GLN A 243 -6.88 -9.31 -9.58
N GLY A 244 -8.18 -9.43 -9.75
CA GLY A 244 -8.86 -9.08 -10.99
C GLY A 244 -10.22 -8.49 -10.74
N SER A 245 -10.63 -7.59 -11.63
CA SER A 245 -11.97 -7.02 -11.67
C SER A 245 -12.53 -7.09 -13.09
N PHE A 246 -13.81 -7.34 -13.19
CA PHE A 246 -14.55 -7.35 -14.43
C PHE A 246 -15.85 -6.58 -14.23
N GLN A 247 -16.09 -5.59 -15.08
CA GLN A 247 -17.34 -4.81 -15.09
C GLN A 247 -17.91 -4.82 -16.48
N ASN A 248 -19.19 -5.18 -16.62
CA ASN A 248 -19.87 -5.15 -17.90
C ASN A 248 -21.34 -4.77 -17.77
N TYR A 249 -21.82 -3.97 -18.71
CA TYR A 249 -23.21 -3.56 -18.87
C TYR A 249 -23.87 -4.46 -19.92
N PHE A 250 -24.27 -5.67 -19.52
CA PHE A 250 -24.81 -6.69 -20.44
C PHE A 250 -26.06 -6.26 -21.16
N LYS A 251 -26.97 -5.63 -20.42
CA LYS A 251 -28.25 -5.14 -20.91
C LYS A 251 -28.52 -3.73 -20.36
N PRO A 252 -29.42 -2.94 -20.97
CA PRO A 252 -29.79 -1.64 -20.39
C PRO A 252 -30.32 -1.73 -18.94
N TRP A 253 -30.85 -2.87 -18.57
CA TRP A 253 -31.42 -3.13 -17.25
C TRP A 253 -30.53 -3.96 -16.34
N TYR A 254 -29.37 -4.51 -16.84
CA TYR A 254 -28.54 -5.40 -16.05
C TYR A 254 -27.04 -5.16 -16.26
N SER A 255 -26.33 -4.94 -15.14
CA SER A 255 -24.87 -4.81 -15.10
C SER A 255 -24.28 -5.68 -14.01
N LEU A 256 -23.06 -6.16 -14.24
CA LEU A 256 -22.30 -6.99 -13.32
C LEU A 256 -20.93 -6.35 -13.04
N LEU A 257 -20.55 -6.32 -11.78
CA LEU A 257 -19.18 -6.07 -11.31
C LEU A 257 -18.73 -7.30 -10.51
N ALA A 258 -17.69 -7.96 -10.97
CA ALA A 258 -17.12 -9.13 -10.30
C ALA A 258 -15.65 -8.87 -9.96
N ASN A 259 -15.21 -9.24 -8.75
CA ASN A 259 -13.84 -9.12 -8.29
C ASN A 259 -13.36 -10.43 -7.71
N GLY A 260 -12.04 -10.65 -7.81
CA GLY A 260 -11.37 -11.77 -7.17
C GLY A 260 -9.96 -11.37 -6.74
N LYS A 261 -9.50 -11.91 -5.61
CA LYS A 261 -8.15 -11.70 -5.08
C LYS A 261 -7.65 -12.96 -4.38
N TYR A 262 -6.39 -13.27 -4.60
CA TYR A 262 -5.59 -14.13 -3.73
C TYR A 262 -4.43 -13.32 -3.19
N ALA A 263 -4.18 -13.38 -1.89
CA ALA A 263 -3.06 -12.74 -1.26
C ALA A 263 -2.29 -13.71 -0.37
N TYR A 264 -0.97 -13.52 -0.31
CA TYR A 264 -0.05 -14.20 0.57
C TYR A 264 0.87 -13.19 1.23
N ASP A 265 0.90 -13.18 2.56
CA ASP A 265 1.75 -12.33 3.36
C ASP A 265 2.66 -13.19 4.24
N TYR A 266 3.93 -12.83 4.28
CA TYR A 266 4.92 -13.42 5.16
C TYR A 266 5.66 -12.31 5.90
N LEU A 267 5.77 -12.46 7.22
CA LEU A 267 6.55 -11.60 8.08
C LEU A 267 7.44 -12.46 8.97
N HIS A 268 8.72 -12.16 8.96
CA HIS A 268 9.70 -12.72 9.89
C HIS A 268 10.26 -11.58 10.74
N TYR A 269 10.13 -11.67 12.04
CA TYR A 269 10.70 -10.73 13.01
C TYR A 269 11.67 -11.45 13.91
N LEU A 270 12.91 -10.96 13.95
CA LEU A 270 14.01 -11.48 14.76
C LEU A 270 14.48 -10.39 15.72
N SER A 271 14.48 -10.69 17.01
CA SER A 271 15.19 -9.93 18.05
C SER A 271 16.22 -10.85 18.69
N ASP A 272 17.49 -10.59 18.38
CA ASP A 272 18.63 -11.38 18.86
C ASP A 272 19.60 -10.49 19.65
N PRO A 273 19.40 -10.37 20.96
CA PRO A 273 20.27 -9.59 21.82
C PRO A 273 21.53 -10.37 22.22
N ARG A 274 22.39 -10.71 21.30
CA ARG A 274 23.58 -11.60 21.40
C ARG A 274 24.51 -11.40 22.59
N LEU A 275 24.29 -10.41 23.44
CA LEU A 275 25.21 -10.02 24.51
C LEU A 275 24.68 -10.27 25.93
N ASP A 276 23.44 -10.70 26.08
CA ASP A 276 22.81 -10.93 27.38
C ASP A 276 21.94 -12.18 27.35
N VAL A 277 22.38 -13.23 28.04
CA VAL A 277 21.63 -14.49 28.23
C VAL A 277 20.32 -14.32 29.01
N THR A 278 20.11 -13.16 29.60
CA THR A 278 18.87 -12.85 30.36
C THR A 278 17.82 -12.15 29.50
N THR A 279 18.16 -11.67 28.29
CA THR A 279 17.22 -11.00 27.40
C THR A 279 16.52 -12.03 26.51
N MET A 280 15.22 -11.86 26.35
CA MET A 280 14.40 -12.80 25.58
C MET A 280 14.77 -12.75 24.10
N TYR A 281 15.15 -13.91 23.57
CA TYR A 281 15.27 -14.14 22.14
C TYR A 281 13.88 -14.29 21.52
N VAL A 282 13.62 -13.55 20.43
CA VAL A 282 12.36 -13.61 19.70
C VAL A 282 12.66 -13.91 18.25
N ASP A 283 12.07 -14.98 17.74
CA ASP A 283 12.16 -15.39 16.34
C ASP A 283 10.76 -15.80 15.86
N ASN A 284 10.02 -14.83 15.34
CA ASN A 284 8.62 -15.01 15.00
C ASN A 284 8.42 -15.01 13.49
N HIS A 285 7.69 -16.01 13.02
CA HIS A 285 7.30 -16.16 11.64
C HIS A 285 5.77 -16.15 11.53
N TYR A 286 5.23 -15.24 10.74
CA TYR A 286 3.81 -15.13 10.48
C TYR A 286 3.55 -15.37 9.00
N ARG A 287 2.57 -16.20 8.69
CA ARG A 287 2.11 -16.47 7.32
C ARG A 287 0.62 -16.25 7.27
N GLN A 288 0.18 -15.52 6.29
CA GLN A 288 -1.23 -15.25 6.08
C GLN A 288 -1.59 -15.52 4.63
N GLN A 289 -2.75 -16.11 4.41
CA GLN A 289 -3.35 -16.26 3.08
C GLN A 289 -4.76 -15.69 3.10
N GLU A 290 -5.16 -15.10 1.98
CA GLU A 290 -6.50 -14.58 1.79
C GLU A 290 -7.01 -14.95 0.41
N ILE A 291 -8.26 -15.44 0.35
CA ILE A 291 -9.04 -15.56 -0.88
C ILE A 291 -10.25 -14.64 -0.71
N TYR A 292 -10.48 -13.78 -1.68
CA TYR A 292 -11.63 -12.90 -1.73
C TYR A 292 -12.30 -13.00 -3.10
N ALA A 293 -13.62 -13.04 -3.11
CA ALA A 293 -14.44 -12.95 -4.30
C ALA A 293 -15.68 -12.10 -4.02
N SER A 294 -16.07 -11.28 -4.98
CA SER A 294 -17.31 -10.50 -4.88
C SER A 294 -18.05 -10.43 -6.21
N ALA A 295 -19.36 -10.31 -6.13
CA ALA A 295 -20.23 -10.03 -7.26
C ALA A 295 -21.28 -9.01 -6.86
N ALA A 296 -21.32 -7.88 -7.56
CA ALA A 296 -22.36 -6.87 -7.44
C ALA A 296 -23.19 -6.85 -8.72
N HIS A 297 -24.50 -6.98 -8.57
CA HIS A 297 -25.48 -6.97 -9.63
C HIS A 297 -26.28 -5.67 -9.55
N LEU A 298 -26.36 -4.93 -10.64
CA LEU A 298 -27.21 -3.74 -10.75
C LEU A 298 -28.35 -4.03 -11.71
N PHE A 299 -29.57 -3.86 -11.22
CA PHE A 299 -30.81 -3.95 -11.97
C PHE A 299 -31.44 -2.58 -12.07
N THR A 300 -31.60 -2.06 -13.28
CA THR A 300 -32.40 -0.86 -13.57
C THR A 300 -33.79 -1.30 -13.96
N ILE A 301 -34.73 -1.25 -13.03
CA ILE A 301 -36.09 -1.73 -13.21
C ILE A 301 -36.91 -0.67 -13.94
N TYR A 302 -36.73 0.60 -13.55
CA TYR A 302 -37.32 1.77 -14.21
C TYR A 302 -36.25 2.86 -14.36
N PRO A 303 -36.40 3.84 -15.24
CA PRO A 303 -35.44 4.94 -15.38
C PRO A 303 -35.16 5.70 -14.08
N TRP A 304 -36.07 5.67 -13.13
CA TRP A 304 -35.97 6.33 -11.83
C TRP A 304 -35.74 5.37 -10.67
N TRP A 305 -35.68 4.04 -10.90
CA TRP A 305 -35.50 3.05 -9.85
C TRP A 305 -34.53 1.95 -10.26
N SER A 306 -33.44 1.87 -9.50
CA SER A 306 -32.42 0.82 -9.63
C SER A 306 -32.24 0.10 -8.30
N MET A 307 -31.91 -1.19 -8.36
CA MET A 307 -31.63 -2.05 -7.23
C MET A 307 -30.26 -2.68 -7.43
N SER A 308 -29.45 -2.74 -6.38
CA SER A 308 -28.19 -3.48 -6.37
C SER A 308 -28.24 -4.64 -5.37
N LEU A 309 -27.72 -5.78 -5.80
CA LEU A 309 -27.47 -6.96 -4.95
C LEU A 309 -25.99 -7.27 -4.99
N SER A 310 -25.34 -7.27 -3.82
CA SER A 310 -23.91 -7.55 -3.71
C SER A 310 -23.65 -8.70 -2.74
N ASN A 311 -22.78 -9.61 -3.16
CA ASN A 311 -22.35 -10.76 -2.36
C ASN A 311 -20.83 -10.80 -2.34
N ASP A 312 -20.26 -10.96 -1.15
CA ASP A 312 -18.84 -11.07 -0.94
C ASP A 312 -18.51 -12.36 -0.18
N PHE A 313 -17.44 -13.00 -0.59
CA PHE A 313 -16.86 -14.17 0.08
C PHE A 313 -15.42 -13.83 0.46
N GLN A 314 -15.03 -14.13 1.68
CA GLN A 314 -13.66 -14.01 2.15
C GLN A 314 -13.27 -15.22 2.99
N TRP A 315 -12.09 -15.76 2.71
CA TRP A 315 -11.45 -16.80 3.51
C TRP A 315 -10.04 -16.37 3.87
N ASN A 316 -9.66 -16.57 5.13
CA ASN A 316 -8.32 -16.26 5.64
C ASN A 316 -7.76 -17.48 6.37
N ALA A 317 -6.45 -17.68 6.24
CA ALA A 317 -5.66 -18.61 7.02
C ALA A 317 -4.44 -17.88 7.61
N LEU A 318 -4.12 -18.19 8.85
CA LEU A 318 -2.97 -17.67 9.61
C LEU A 318 -2.03 -18.81 9.97
#